data_89824c7b10fb7089e6e5c2b4ab0032ed
#
_entry.id   89824c7b10fb7089e6e5c2b4ab0032ed
#
_cell.length_a   1.000
_cell.length_b   1.000
_cell.length_c   1.000
_cell.angle_alpha   90.00
_cell.angle_beta   90.00
_cell.angle_gamma   90.00
#
_symmetry.space_group_name_H-M   'P 1'
#
loop_
_entity.id
_entity.type
_entity.pdbx_description
1 polymer ?
#
loop_
_entity_poly.entity_id
_entity_poly.type
_entity_poly.pdbx_seq_one_letter_code
_entity_poly.pdbx_strand_id
1 'polypeptide(L)'
;YIAFAQYMLIWYGNLPEEIVWYKSRIEGPWLPVILLLALIHFVVPFAALAARDAKKDARRLRWVAWLVLASHWLDLYWLVYPELGIGPRFSWPELSFALMFVCAGLAWIRREMTIGEDMPTGDPFLKEGLEFRL
;
A
#
# COMPACT_ATOMS: atom_id res chain seq x y z
N TYR A 1 7.63 -8.01 -2.89
CA TYR A 1 8.14 -9.23 -3.55
C TYR A 1 7.78 -9.27 -5.04
N ILE A 2 6.51 -9.05 -5.41
CA ILE A 2 6.05 -9.07 -6.81
C ILE A 2 6.74 -7.99 -7.63
N ALA A 3 6.81 -6.76 -7.15
CA ALA A 3 7.48 -5.65 -7.82
C ALA A 3 8.98 -5.92 -8.02
N PHE A 4 9.65 -6.47 -7.01
CA PHE A 4 11.06 -6.86 -7.12
C PHE A 4 11.26 -8.01 -8.11
N ALA A 5 10.40 -9.03 -8.08
CA ALA A 5 10.46 -10.16 -9.00
C ALA A 5 10.26 -9.71 -10.46
N GLN A 6 9.30 -8.81 -10.71
CA GLN A 6 9.08 -8.20 -12.02
C GLN A 6 10.32 -7.43 -12.50
N TYR A 7 10.90 -6.60 -11.63
CA TYR A 7 12.14 -5.89 -11.95
C TYR A 7 13.27 -6.85 -12.32
N MET A 8 13.48 -7.91 -11.53
CA MET A 8 14.51 -8.90 -11.77
C MET A 8 14.32 -9.65 -13.09
N LEU A 9 13.09 -10.03 -13.43
CA LEU A 9 12.79 -10.71 -14.69
C LEU A 9 13.08 -9.82 -15.91
N ILE A 10 12.67 -8.56 -15.87
CA ILE A 10 12.89 -7.61 -16.94
C ILE A 10 14.37 -7.27 -17.08
N TRP A 11 15.07 -7.08 -15.95
CA TRP A 11 16.49 -6.82 -15.92
C TRP A 11 17.30 -8.01 -16.48
N TYR A 12 16.93 -9.25 -16.11
CA TYR A 12 17.60 -10.45 -16.58
C TYR A 12 17.27 -10.78 -18.04
N GLY A 13 15.99 -10.64 -18.43
CA GLY A 13 15.51 -10.89 -19.79
C GLY A 13 16.07 -9.91 -20.82
N ASN A 14 16.39 -8.69 -20.40
CA ASN A 14 17.00 -7.61 -21.18
C ASN A 14 16.32 -7.38 -22.54
N LEU A 15 14.98 -7.49 -22.58
CA LEU A 15 14.20 -7.25 -23.78
C LEU A 15 14.04 -5.74 -24.01
N PRO A 16 14.38 -5.20 -25.18
CA PRO A 16 14.34 -3.75 -25.45
C PRO A 16 12.97 -3.11 -25.19
N GLU A 17 11.89 -3.81 -25.51
CA GLU A 17 10.53 -3.33 -25.37
C GLU A 17 10.12 -3.14 -23.89
N GLU A 18 10.53 -4.06 -23.02
CA GLU A 18 10.22 -4.01 -21.59
C GLU A 18 11.10 -3.03 -20.82
N ILE A 19 12.35 -2.86 -21.27
CA ILE A 19 13.30 -1.92 -20.65
C ILE A 19 12.81 -0.48 -20.80
N VAL A 20 12.21 -0.12 -21.93
CA VAL A 20 11.68 1.22 -22.18
C VAL A 20 10.65 1.62 -21.10
N TRP A 21 9.81 0.67 -20.68
CA TRP A 21 8.84 0.87 -19.62
C TRP A 21 9.49 1.25 -18.28
N TYR A 22 10.57 0.56 -17.90
CA TYR A 22 11.30 0.88 -16.67
C TYR A 22 12.10 2.18 -16.80
N LYS A 23 12.71 2.40 -17.96
CA LYS A 23 13.53 3.57 -18.21
C LYS A 23 12.73 4.87 -18.02
N SER A 24 11.51 4.94 -18.53
CA SER A 24 10.63 6.09 -18.37
C SER A 24 10.25 6.37 -16.91
N ARG A 25 10.36 5.38 -16.00
CA ARG A 25 9.99 5.44 -14.59
C ARG A 25 11.16 5.60 -13.62
N ILE A 26 12.35 5.22 -14.05
CA ILE A 26 13.57 5.30 -13.22
C ILE A 26 14.39 6.53 -13.57
N GLU A 27 14.34 6.98 -14.83
CA GLU A 27 15.11 8.14 -15.26
C GLU A 27 14.36 9.46 -15.05
N GLY A 28 15.13 10.54 -14.93
CA GLY A 28 14.60 11.90 -14.87
C GLY A 28 13.87 12.22 -13.57
N PRO A 29 12.76 12.98 -13.64
CA PRO A 29 12.07 13.52 -12.48
C PRO A 29 11.32 12.44 -11.66
N TRP A 30 11.22 11.21 -12.17
CA TRP A 30 10.55 10.10 -11.51
C TRP A 30 11.45 9.31 -10.55
N LEU A 31 12.77 9.46 -10.65
CA LEU A 31 13.73 8.80 -9.76
C LEU A 31 13.48 9.07 -8.26
N PRO A 32 13.23 10.32 -7.81
CA PRO A 32 12.90 10.57 -6.41
C PRO A 32 11.61 9.88 -5.95
N VAL A 33 10.62 9.76 -6.84
CA VAL A 33 9.35 9.11 -6.51
C VAL A 33 9.52 7.62 -6.24
N ILE A 34 10.29 6.91 -7.08
CA ILE A 34 10.55 5.47 -6.86
C ILE A 34 11.39 5.23 -5.61
N LEU A 35 12.38 6.08 -5.33
CA LEU A 35 13.17 5.98 -4.10
C LEU A 35 12.31 6.22 -2.85
N LEU A 36 11.42 7.21 -2.90
CA LEU A 36 10.46 7.48 -1.84
C LEU A 36 9.51 6.28 -1.67
N LEU A 37 9.00 5.70 -2.75
CA LEU A 37 8.17 4.50 -2.73
C LEU A 37 8.90 3.32 -2.08
N ALA A 38 10.13 3.03 -2.48
CA ALA A 38 10.92 1.97 -1.87
C ALA A 38 11.06 2.18 -0.35
N LEU A 39 11.23 3.42 0.09
CA LEU A 39 11.35 3.76 1.49
C LEU A 39 10.04 3.59 2.25
N ILE A 40 8.95 4.25 1.81
CA ILE A 40 7.69 4.33 2.57
C ILE A 40 6.80 3.10 2.40
N HIS A 41 6.88 2.41 1.25
CA HIS A 41 6.07 1.24 0.97
C HIS A 41 6.69 -0.07 1.48
N PHE A 42 8.01 -0.12 1.54
CA PHE A 42 8.73 -1.34 1.94
C PHE A 42 9.60 -1.14 3.19
N VAL A 43 10.61 -0.28 3.15
CA VAL A 43 11.63 -0.20 4.21
C VAL A 43 11.03 0.20 5.55
N VAL A 44 10.23 1.26 5.58
CA VAL A 44 9.63 1.78 6.82
C VAL A 44 8.62 0.79 7.42
N PRO A 45 7.63 0.24 6.68
CA PRO A 45 6.73 -0.78 7.20
C PRO A 45 7.46 -2.03 7.70
N PHE A 46 8.45 -2.50 6.95
CA PHE A 46 9.25 -3.65 7.34
C PHE A 46 9.99 -3.41 8.66
N ALA A 47 10.72 -2.30 8.77
CA ALA A 47 11.45 -1.96 9.99
C ALA A 47 10.52 -1.73 11.19
N ALA A 48 9.37 -1.07 10.96
CA ALA A 48 8.40 -0.79 12.00
C ALA A 48 7.74 -2.06 12.57
N LEU A 49 7.58 -3.10 11.75
CA LEU A 49 6.91 -4.36 12.13
C LEU A 49 7.87 -5.55 12.29
N ALA A 50 9.19 -5.35 12.21
CA ALA A 50 10.16 -6.43 12.34
C ALA A 50 10.13 -7.08 13.74
N ALA A 51 9.97 -6.29 14.81
CA ALA A 51 9.93 -6.80 16.18
C ALA A 51 8.57 -7.43 16.53
N ARG A 52 8.58 -8.52 17.33
CA ARG A 52 7.36 -9.19 17.80
C ARG A 52 6.43 -8.26 18.56
N ASP A 53 6.97 -7.48 19.48
CA ASP A 53 6.19 -6.57 20.32
C ASP A 53 5.57 -5.43 19.52
N ALA A 54 6.23 -5.02 18.42
CA ALA A 54 5.70 -4.03 17.51
C ALA A 54 4.39 -4.47 16.82
N LYS A 55 4.25 -5.78 16.56
CA LYS A 55 3.04 -6.36 15.94
C LYS A 55 1.86 -6.48 16.91
N LYS A 56 2.11 -6.39 18.21
CA LYS A 56 1.07 -6.42 19.24
C LYS A 56 0.52 -5.02 19.57
N ASP A 57 1.22 -3.96 19.16
CA ASP A 57 0.80 -2.58 19.39
C ASP A 57 -0.19 -2.13 18.31
N ALA A 58 -1.49 -2.06 18.67
CA ALA A 58 -2.57 -1.63 17.77
C ALA A 58 -2.38 -0.20 17.24
N ARG A 59 -1.73 0.69 18.02
CA ARG A 59 -1.45 2.05 17.57
C ARG A 59 -0.43 2.05 16.44
N ARG A 60 0.65 1.28 16.62
CA ARG A 60 1.69 1.14 15.60
C ARG A 60 1.16 0.48 14.32
N LEU A 61 0.38 -0.60 14.45
CA LEU A 61 -0.28 -1.25 13.32
C LEU A 61 -1.17 -0.29 12.54
N ARG A 62 -1.94 0.54 13.22
CA ARG A 62 -2.82 1.53 12.60
C ARG A 62 -2.01 2.57 11.79
N TRP A 63 -0.93 3.08 12.35
CA TRP A 63 -0.06 4.02 11.65
C TRP A 63 0.60 3.41 10.42
N VAL A 64 1.11 2.18 10.54
CA VAL A 64 1.71 1.47 9.40
C VAL A 64 0.66 1.18 8.33
N ALA A 65 -0.57 0.79 8.71
CA ALA A 65 -1.65 0.57 7.77
C ALA A 65 -1.98 1.83 6.96
N TRP A 66 -2.10 2.98 7.61
CA TRP A 66 -2.32 4.25 6.93
C TRP A 66 -1.15 4.63 6.00
N LEU A 67 0.08 4.41 6.45
CA LEU A 67 1.27 4.65 5.65
C LEU A 67 1.26 3.79 4.38
N VAL A 68 0.96 2.49 4.51
CA VAL A 68 0.89 1.56 3.38
C VAL A 68 -0.24 1.94 2.41
N LEU A 69 -1.41 2.34 2.90
CA LEU A 69 -2.50 2.82 2.05
C LEU A 69 -2.11 4.08 1.27
N ALA A 70 -1.50 5.05 1.94
CA ALA A 70 -1.04 6.29 1.30
C ALA A 70 0.07 6.01 0.27
N SER A 71 1.02 5.13 0.60
CA SER A 71 2.09 4.75 -0.33
C SER A 71 1.58 3.93 -1.50
N HIS A 72 0.54 3.12 -1.32
CA HIS A 72 -0.09 2.39 -2.43
C HIS A 72 -0.77 3.33 -3.43
N TRP A 73 -1.41 4.39 -2.95
CA TRP A 73 -1.93 5.43 -3.85
C TRP A 73 -0.80 6.08 -4.67
N LEU A 74 0.34 6.38 -4.02
CA LEU A 74 1.51 6.92 -4.72
C LEU A 74 2.11 5.92 -5.71
N ASP A 75 2.06 4.63 -5.42
CA ASP A 75 2.50 3.56 -6.32
C ASP A 75 1.64 3.50 -7.59
N LEU A 76 0.32 3.57 -7.46
CA LEU A 76 -0.59 3.65 -8.60
C LEU A 76 -0.34 4.93 -9.44
N TYR A 77 -0.08 6.05 -8.79
CA TYR A 77 0.29 7.28 -9.45
C TYR A 77 1.58 7.12 -10.27
N TRP A 78 2.63 6.55 -9.67
CA TRP A 78 3.89 6.25 -10.34
C TRP A 78 3.73 5.22 -11.47
N LEU A 79 2.79 4.30 -11.34
CA LEU A 79 2.52 3.30 -12.38
C LEU A 79 1.92 3.91 -13.65
N VAL A 80 1.06 4.90 -13.53
CA VAL A 80 0.25 5.44 -14.64
C VAL A 80 0.86 6.69 -15.26
N TYR A 81 1.29 7.64 -14.45
CA TYR A 81 1.65 8.98 -14.91
C TYR A 81 2.86 9.08 -15.85
N PRO A 82 3.92 8.28 -15.71
CA PRO A 82 5.05 8.34 -16.64
C PRO A 82 4.68 8.08 -18.10
N GLU A 83 3.67 7.25 -18.35
CA GLU A 83 3.18 6.99 -19.71
C GLU A 83 2.53 8.20 -20.39
N LEU A 84 2.03 9.14 -19.61
CA LEU A 84 1.45 10.37 -20.12
C LEU A 84 2.50 11.39 -20.57
N GLY A 85 3.79 11.10 -20.41
CA GLY A 85 4.89 12.01 -20.71
C GLY A 85 4.94 13.27 -19.83
N ILE A 86 4.19 13.25 -18.74
CA ILE A 86 4.07 14.35 -17.78
C ILE A 86 4.98 14.06 -16.58
N GLY A 87 5.75 15.05 -16.15
CA GLY A 87 6.53 14.93 -14.91
C GLY A 87 5.61 14.82 -13.68
N PRO A 88 6.18 14.46 -12.50
CA PRO A 88 5.41 14.32 -11.28
C PRO A 88 4.76 15.65 -10.90
N ARG A 89 3.48 15.77 -11.12
CA ARG A 89 2.64 16.92 -10.80
C ARG A 89 1.40 16.45 -10.08
N PHE A 90 1.19 16.95 -8.88
CA PHE A 90 -0.05 16.74 -8.15
C PHE A 90 -1.01 17.88 -8.46
N SER A 91 -2.17 17.54 -8.99
CA SER A 91 -3.25 18.49 -9.24
C SER A 91 -4.53 18.07 -8.49
N TRP A 92 -5.54 18.92 -8.54
CA TRP A 92 -6.80 18.70 -7.82
C TRP A 92 -7.53 17.39 -8.18
N PRO A 93 -7.57 16.95 -9.46
CA PRO A 93 -8.24 15.71 -9.80
C PRO A 93 -7.69 14.49 -9.07
N GLU A 94 -6.36 14.35 -8.96
CA GLU A 94 -5.75 13.19 -8.30
C GLU A 94 -6.12 13.11 -6.83
N LEU A 95 -6.10 14.26 -6.14
CA LEU A 95 -6.48 14.34 -4.75
C LEU A 95 -7.97 14.10 -4.54
N SER A 96 -8.83 14.66 -5.41
CA SER A 96 -10.28 14.52 -5.31
C SER A 96 -10.72 13.08 -5.54
N PHE A 97 -10.16 12.38 -6.52
CA PHE A 97 -10.44 10.96 -6.74
C PHE A 97 -9.97 10.08 -5.57
N ALA A 98 -8.75 10.29 -5.07
CA ALA A 98 -8.25 9.58 -3.91
C ALA A 98 -9.17 9.78 -2.70
N LEU A 99 -9.55 11.03 -2.41
CA LEU A 99 -10.46 11.36 -1.30
C LEU A 99 -11.84 10.74 -1.49
N MET A 100 -12.39 10.76 -2.70
CA MET A 100 -13.67 10.14 -3.02
C MET A 100 -13.66 8.64 -2.69
N PHE A 101 -12.64 7.91 -3.13
CA PHE A 101 -12.53 6.46 -2.84
C PHE A 101 -12.34 6.18 -1.35
N VAL A 102 -11.54 6.98 -0.65
CA VAL A 102 -11.37 6.84 0.81
C VAL A 102 -12.70 7.10 1.52
N CYS A 103 -13.42 8.17 1.17
CA CYS A 103 -14.72 8.47 1.78
C CYS A 103 -15.77 7.40 1.48
N ALA A 104 -15.83 6.92 0.24
CA ALA A 104 -16.75 5.84 -0.15
C ALA A 104 -16.43 4.54 0.59
N GLY A 105 -15.14 4.18 0.71
CA GLY A 105 -14.70 3.00 1.46
C GLY A 105 -15.03 3.10 2.94
N LEU A 106 -14.77 4.24 3.57
CA LEU A 106 -15.12 4.47 4.97
C LEU A 106 -16.62 4.44 5.20
N ALA A 107 -17.42 5.01 4.30
CA ALA A 107 -18.87 4.95 4.38
C ALA A 107 -19.39 3.51 4.28
N TRP A 108 -18.82 2.72 3.36
CA TRP A 108 -19.14 1.31 3.22
C TRP A 108 -18.79 0.51 4.48
N ILE A 109 -17.56 0.65 4.98
CA ILE A 109 -17.10 -0.02 6.20
C ILE A 109 -18.00 0.32 7.38
N ARG A 110 -18.31 1.61 7.59
CA ARG A 110 -19.23 2.02 8.68
C ARG A 110 -20.59 1.37 8.56
N ARG A 111 -21.13 1.29 7.33
CA ARG A 111 -22.42 0.62 7.08
C ARG A 111 -22.36 -0.85 7.48
N GLU A 112 -21.34 -1.58 7.03
CA GLU A 112 -21.19 -3.00 7.36
C GLU A 112 -20.99 -3.23 8.86
N MET A 113 -20.19 -2.41 9.53
CA MET A 113 -19.98 -2.48 10.98
C MET A 113 -21.26 -2.19 11.81
N THR A 114 -22.22 -1.45 11.26
CA THR A 114 -23.50 -1.21 11.94
C THR A 114 -24.53 -2.31 11.72
N ILE A 115 -24.33 -3.16 10.73
CA ILE A 115 -25.23 -4.28 10.37
C ILE A 115 -24.76 -5.60 10.99
N GLY A 116 -23.43 -5.76 11.14
CA GLY A 116 -22.82 -6.97 11.66
C GLY A 116 -22.74 -7.00 13.19
N GLU A 117 -22.79 -8.19 13.77
CA GLU A 117 -22.44 -8.39 15.18
C GLU A 117 -20.93 -8.34 15.36
N ASP A 118 -20.45 -7.64 16.39
CA ASP A 118 -19.02 -7.46 16.66
C ASP A 118 -18.32 -8.76 17.07
N MET A 119 -19.09 -9.78 17.48
CA MET A 119 -18.55 -11.08 17.87
C MET A 119 -19.33 -12.23 17.22
N PRO A 120 -18.64 -13.31 16.83
CA PRO A 120 -19.28 -14.51 16.28
C PRO A 120 -19.98 -15.28 17.41
N THR A 121 -21.18 -14.87 17.81
CA THR A 121 -21.95 -15.42 18.93
C THR A 121 -22.27 -16.92 18.78
N GLY A 122 -22.17 -17.47 17.55
CA GLY A 122 -22.37 -18.88 17.24
C GLY A 122 -21.09 -19.74 17.26
N ASP A 123 -19.93 -19.19 17.58
CA ASP A 123 -18.68 -19.95 17.60
C ASP A 123 -18.55 -20.75 18.93
N PRO A 124 -18.52 -22.08 18.90
CA PRO A 124 -18.37 -22.91 20.11
C PRO A 124 -17.01 -22.71 20.81
N PHE A 125 -15.99 -22.24 20.10
CA PHE A 125 -14.64 -21.98 20.64
C PHE A 125 -14.39 -20.53 21.05
N LEU A 126 -15.41 -19.68 21.03
CA LEU A 126 -15.28 -18.26 21.38
C LEU A 126 -14.65 -18.04 22.75
N LYS A 127 -15.03 -18.83 23.76
CA LYS A 127 -14.48 -18.71 25.12
C LYS A 127 -13.00 -19.02 25.17
N GLU A 128 -12.57 -20.11 24.53
CA GLU A 128 -11.16 -20.49 24.45
C GLU A 128 -10.34 -19.44 23.70
N GLY A 129 -10.88 -18.87 22.63
CA GLY A 129 -10.24 -17.81 21.85
C GLY A 129 -10.06 -16.50 22.65
N LEU A 130 -11.00 -16.14 23.50
CA LEU A 130 -10.92 -14.95 24.37
C LEU A 130 -9.95 -15.13 25.56
N GLU A 131 -9.80 -16.36 26.05
CA GLU A 131 -8.89 -16.69 27.15
C GLU A 131 -7.45 -16.92 26.67
N PHE A 132 -7.26 -17.13 25.37
CA PHE A 132 -5.94 -17.42 24.79
C PHE A 132 -5.03 -16.17 24.87
N ARG A 133 -3.99 -16.26 25.68
CA ARG A 133 -2.91 -15.26 25.78
C ARG A 133 -1.63 -15.84 25.21
N LEU A 134 -1.10 -15.18 24.19
CA LEU A 134 0.23 -15.44 23.62
C LEU A 134 1.33 -14.84 24.51
#